data_37d94aacb2b1a659bfc34d3039acadaa
#
_entry.id   37d94aacb2b1a659bfc34d3039acadaa
#
_cell.length_a   1.000
_cell.length_b   1.000
_cell.length_c   1.000
_cell.angle_alpha   90.00
_cell.angle_beta   90.00
_cell.angle_gamma   90.00
#
_symmetry.space_group_name_H-M   'P 1'
#
loop_
_entity.id
_entity.type
_entity.pdbx_description
1 polymer ?
#
loop_
_entity_poly.entity_id
_entity_poly.type
_entity_poly.pdbx_seq_one_letter_code
_entity_poly.pdbx_strand_id
1 'polypeptide(L)'
;MRSLSTTASAEPRPRRRVTTILLWTAFLLAAFAYRLGFGLCSEFFFEDETQIFLIGLRHHATGSWPYYGADVVWTQSQIPGALQGLLVGLPMDLVPAPEAPFVLLNLLSLASLALMAWYICRRLPDVPRWLVWGWLLFIPWTLQYSTHIVNPSYVLCAAIVFFVGFFEVMPRFSLRIVPAWAAHVMMGAATLWIVQIHMSWPLLGPFVLVAWWSEMRRGARRLGIAILGFAAGALLTGSMLAPTFWRYGLVAGGGGTHRNLSIQFESPVTLVSTLARLFSFASLEITRFLGLDTARRVQFLLGHAWLIPFAAIAWIAGLVQPLWMAWSWFRRRSPHAEWRALTWLVAGTILLIYFSYWFVMEPPQAHAFYLLAPVAFVYTFYCWSFIDSRRWRVVAAVLLGASIVYHAGMVVSRAPERSLYKNRQVAAAAIYYRNPDLLGHRRVYVVEGAPAPDVIVTGDALSEVRLANATWSRGPGGMVLWTMTVRNESRTRAYRDVYYDATYRDAAGRMVSEHYDLVAEILQPGQSVTLTGVNHGFIDPFRTAEIRLLRAERLVPLRAVTQD
;
A
#
# COMPACT_ATOMS: atom_id res chain seq x y z
N MET A 1 -56.64 9.84 32.34
CA MET A 1 -56.46 10.30 30.96
C MET A 1 -55.28 11.28 30.93
N ARG A 2 -54.09 10.83 30.53
CA ARG A 2 -52.93 11.70 30.25
C ARG A 2 -52.79 11.76 28.72
N SER A 3 -52.97 12.96 28.18
CA SER A 3 -52.82 13.25 26.77
C SER A 3 -51.33 13.08 26.40
N LEU A 4 -51.03 12.13 25.53
CA LEU A 4 -49.75 12.00 24.84
C LEU A 4 -49.64 13.14 23.83
N SER A 5 -48.89 14.19 24.17
CA SER A 5 -48.49 15.20 23.19
C SER A 5 -47.45 14.59 22.27
N THR A 6 -47.86 14.20 21.09
CA THR A 6 -46.98 13.90 19.96
C THR A 6 -46.22 15.15 19.57
N THR A 7 -44.98 15.26 20.02
CA THR A 7 -44.04 16.24 19.48
C THR A 7 -43.72 15.85 18.03
N ALA A 8 -44.42 16.50 17.10
CA ALA A 8 -44.12 16.45 15.69
C ALA A 8 -42.65 16.88 15.51
N SER A 9 -41.82 15.98 15.04
CA SER A 9 -40.43 16.26 14.66
C SER A 9 -40.46 17.28 13.50
N ALA A 10 -40.15 18.53 13.81
CA ALA A 10 -40.10 19.61 12.82
C ALA A 10 -39.11 19.24 11.72
N GLU A 11 -39.58 19.02 10.50
CA GLU A 11 -38.72 18.82 9.33
C GLU A 11 -37.74 20.00 9.22
N PRO A 12 -36.43 19.72 9.03
CA PRO A 12 -35.45 20.80 8.92
C PRO A 12 -35.74 21.66 7.70
N ARG A 13 -35.83 22.97 7.91
CA ARG A 13 -36.10 23.97 6.87
C ARG A 13 -35.15 23.78 5.66
N PRO A 14 -35.58 23.88 4.40
CA PRO A 14 -34.81 23.57 3.19
C PRO A 14 -33.46 24.31 3.12
N ARG A 15 -33.37 25.55 3.59
CA ARG A 15 -32.09 26.30 3.66
C ARG A 15 -31.02 25.61 4.54
N ARG A 16 -31.40 25.00 5.66
CA ARG A 16 -30.45 24.27 6.51
C ARG A 16 -29.90 23.02 5.82
N ARG A 17 -30.73 22.32 5.02
CA ARG A 17 -30.28 21.14 4.25
C ARG A 17 -29.23 21.52 3.20
N VAL A 18 -29.45 22.58 2.43
CA VAL A 18 -28.53 23.08 1.41
C VAL A 18 -27.18 23.48 2.03
N THR A 19 -27.21 24.28 3.10
CA THR A 19 -25.97 24.68 3.80
C THR A 19 -25.19 23.49 4.31
N THR A 20 -25.87 22.48 4.87
CA THR A 20 -25.20 21.25 5.35
C THR A 20 -24.55 20.47 4.20
N ILE A 21 -25.23 20.32 3.06
CA ILE A 21 -24.69 19.66 1.88
C ILE A 21 -23.45 20.41 1.38
N LEU A 22 -23.52 21.73 1.25
CA LEU A 22 -22.39 22.54 0.80
C LEU A 22 -21.17 22.43 1.72
N LEU A 23 -21.39 22.45 3.04
CA LEU A 23 -20.30 22.27 4.02
C LEU A 23 -19.65 20.89 3.92
N TRP A 24 -20.44 19.83 3.76
CA TRP A 24 -19.90 18.47 3.57
C TRP A 24 -19.16 18.35 2.24
N THR A 25 -19.69 18.90 1.16
CA THR A 25 -19.00 18.90 -0.13
C THR A 25 -17.68 19.65 -0.04
N ALA A 26 -17.66 20.84 0.55
CA ALA A 26 -16.42 21.61 0.75
C ALA A 26 -15.41 20.85 1.62
N PHE A 27 -15.86 20.20 2.70
CA PHE A 27 -15.00 19.38 3.55
C PHE A 27 -14.38 18.19 2.78
N LEU A 28 -15.19 17.46 2.01
CA LEU A 28 -14.72 16.32 1.24
C LEU A 28 -13.78 16.74 0.11
N LEU A 29 -14.04 17.86 -0.55
CA LEU A 29 -13.13 18.43 -1.55
C LEU A 29 -11.81 18.88 -0.94
N ALA A 30 -11.84 19.53 0.22
CA ALA A 30 -10.63 19.91 0.95
C ALA A 30 -9.83 18.68 1.42
N ALA A 31 -10.50 17.65 1.94
CA ALA A 31 -9.88 16.40 2.32
C ALA A 31 -9.26 15.68 1.10
N PHE A 32 -9.96 15.67 -0.03
CA PHE A 32 -9.45 15.12 -1.29
C PHE A 32 -8.19 15.86 -1.76
N ALA A 33 -8.25 17.19 -1.84
CA ALA A 33 -7.11 18.01 -2.27
C ALA A 33 -5.90 17.83 -1.35
N TYR A 34 -6.13 17.79 -0.04
CA TYR A 34 -5.09 17.54 0.96
C TYR A 34 -4.42 16.17 0.77
N ARG A 35 -5.21 15.10 0.63
CA ARG A 35 -4.72 13.74 0.45
C ARG A 35 -4.00 13.56 -0.88
N LEU A 36 -4.57 14.09 -1.96
CA LEU A 36 -3.95 14.08 -3.29
C LEU A 36 -2.64 14.86 -3.28
N GLY A 37 -2.62 16.06 -2.66
CA GLY A 37 -1.40 16.86 -2.51
C GLY A 37 -0.31 16.10 -1.75
N PHE A 38 -0.66 15.40 -0.66
CA PHE A 38 0.29 14.56 0.07
C PHE A 38 0.81 13.41 -0.81
N GLY A 39 -0.06 12.71 -1.53
CA GLY A 39 0.34 11.64 -2.45
C GLY A 39 1.26 12.13 -3.57
N LEU A 40 1.01 13.32 -4.12
CA LEU A 40 1.80 13.87 -5.23
C LEU A 40 3.13 14.51 -4.80
N CYS A 41 3.18 15.12 -3.61
CA CYS A 41 4.34 15.90 -3.16
C CYS A 41 5.21 15.18 -2.13
N SER A 42 4.82 14.01 -1.62
CA SER A 42 5.69 13.21 -0.77
C SER A 42 6.65 12.34 -1.60
N GLU A 43 7.64 11.76 -0.94
CA GLU A 43 8.70 11.06 -1.64
C GLU A 43 8.19 9.91 -2.49
N PHE A 44 8.80 9.78 -3.66
CA PHE A 44 8.57 8.72 -4.62
C PHE A 44 9.09 7.38 -4.09
N PHE A 45 8.25 6.38 -4.05
CA PHE A 45 8.64 5.03 -3.67
C PHE A 45 9.15 4.30 -4.93
N PHE A 46 10.46 4.35 -5.13
CA PHE A 46 11.11 4.11 -6.43
C PHE A 46 10.78 2.74 -7.05
N GLU A 47 10.85 1.64 -6.30
CA GLU A 47 10.68 0.30 -6.86
C GLU A 47 9.22 -0.02 -7.19
N ASP A 48 8.36 -0.10 -6.21
CA ASP A 48 6.96 -0.50 -6.39
C ASP A 48 6.18 0.47 -7.28
N GLU A 49 6.34 1.78 -7.05
CA GLU A 49 5.61 2.79 -7.80
C GLU A 49 6.00 2.79 -9.27
N THR A 50 7.31 2.69 -9.56
CA THR A 50 7.81 2.65 -10.94
C THR A 50 7.33 1.40 -11.66
N GLN A 51 7.40 0.23 -11.01
CA GLN A 51 6.96 -1.03 -11.58
C GLN A 51 5.45 -1.01 -11.90
N ILE A 52 4.64 -0.53 -10.95
CA ILE A 52 3.19 -0.44 -11.13
C ILE A 52 2.84 0.56 -12.24
N PHE A 53 3.54 1.71 -12.29
CA PHE A 53 3.39 2.67 -13.37
C PHE A 53 3.73 2.08 -14.73
N LEU A 54 4.83 1.34 -14.85
CA LEU A 54 5.24 0.71 -16.11
C LEU A 54 4.16 -0.25 -16.64
N ILE A 55 3.55 -1.05 -15.74
CA ILE A 55 2.46 -1.96 -16.12
C ILE A 55 1.28 -1.17 -16.68
N GLY A 56 0.86 -0.10 -16.00
CA GLY A 56 -0.24 0.75 -16.43
C GLY A 56 0.08 1.54 -17.71
N LEU A 57 1.28 2.09 -17.82
CA LEU A 57 1.73 2.80 -19.02
C LEU A 57 1.79 1.89 -20.26
N ARG A 58 2.26 0.64 -20.09
CA ARG A 58 2.26 -0.33 -21.19
C ARG A 58 0.83 -0.62 -21.65
N HIS A 59 -0.12 -0.79 -20.74
CA HIS A 59 -1.53 -0.92 -21.09
C HIS A 59 -2.03 0.31 -21.86
N HIS A 60 -1.82 1.50 -21.30
CA HIS A 60 -2.22 2.77 -21.92
C HIS A 60 -1.62 2.94 -23.32
N ALA A 61 -0.31 2.73 -23.48
CA ALA A 61 0.38 2.93 -24.74
C ALA A 61 -0.03 1.92 -25.83
N THR A 62 -0.16 0.63 -25.46
CA THR A 62 -0.30 -0.46 -26.43
C THR A 62 -1.71 -1.05 -26.51
N GLY A 63 -2.58 -0.78 -25.53
CA GLY A 63 -3.85 -1.48 -25.35
C GLY A 63 -3.70 -2.94 -24.93
N SER A 64 -2.47 -3.42 -24.64
CA SER A 64 -2.23 -4.79 -24.24
C SER A 64 -2.82 -5.06 -22.85
N TRP A 65 -3.40 -6.24 -22.67
CA TRP A 65 -3.97 -6.64 -21.38
C TRP A 65 -2.85 -6.87 -20.34
N PRO A 66 -2.90 -6.23 -19.16
CA PRO A 66 -1.90 -6.41 -18.13
C PRO A 66 -2.16 -7.71 -17.34
N TYR A 67 -1.59 -8.82 -17.79
CA TYR A 67 -1.84 -10.14 -17.21
C TYR A 67 -1.37 -10.28 -15.76
N TYR A 68 -0.34 -9.55 -15.39
CA TYR A 68 0.28 -9.59 -14.08
C TYR A 68 0.46 -8.19 -13.50
N GLY A 69 0.37 -8.10 -12.19
CA GLY A 69 0.73 -6.95 -11.37
C GLY A 69 2.22 -6.94 -11.02
N ALA A 70 2.55 -6.26 -9.92
CA ALA A 70 3.91 -6.13 -9.44
C ALA A 70 4.53 -7.46 -9.01
N ASP A 71 5.85 -7.49 -8.97
CA ASP A 71 6.62 -8.64 -8.51
C ASP A 71 6.37 -8.90 -7.02
N VAL A 72 6.34 -10.17 -6.67
CA VAL A 72 6.33 -10.60 -5.27
C VAL A 72 7.77 -10.75 -4.82
N VAL A 73 8.19 -9.87 -3.92
CA VAL A 73 9.55 -9.83 -3.39
C VAL A 73 10.04 -11.24 -3.00
N TRP A 74 11.26 -11.58 -3.34
CA TRP A 74 11.97 -12.85 -3.05
C TRP A 74 11.45 -14.09 -3.78
N THR A 75 10.44 -14.04 -4.59
CA THR A 75 9.80 -15.23 -5.14
C THR A 75 10.01 -15.45 -6.64
N GLN A 76 10.51 -14.44 -7.37
CA GLN A 76 10.56 -14.44 -8.83
C GLN A 76 9.18 -14.69 -9.47
N SER A 77 8.12 -14.30 -8.76
CA SER A 77 6.75 -14.42 -9.24
C SER A 77 6.06 -13.08 -9.20
N GLN A 78 4.98 -12.94 -9.96
CA GLN A 78 4.19 -11.73 -10.05
C GLN A 78 2.79 -11.98 -9.51
N ILE A 79 2.16 -10.92 -9.01
CA ILE A 79 0.76 -10.97 -8.59
C ILE A 79 -0.10 -11.20 -9.83
N PRO A 80 -0.92 -12.28 -9.89
CA PRO A 80 -1.74 -12.54 -11.06
C PRO A 80 -2.90 -11.55 -11.16
N GLY A 81 -3.27 -11.16 -12.37
CA GLY A 81 -4.46 -10.37 -12.68
C GLY A 81 -4.18 -8.97 -13.21
N ALA A 82 -5.17 -8.45 -13.91
CA ALA A 82 -5.08 -7.19 -14.62
C ALA A 82 -5.39 -5.96 -13.78
N LEU A 83 -6.00 -6.15 -12.60
CA LEU A 83 -6.63 -5.07 -11.85
C LEU A 83 -5.67 -3.91 -11.56
N GLN A 84 -4.46 -4.20 -11.10
CA GLN A 84 -3.49 -3.17 -10.73
C GLN A 84 -3.04 -2.35 -11.94
N GLY A 85 -2.73 -3.01 -13.05
CA GLY A 85 -2.38 -2.34 -14.30
C GLY A 85 -3.52 -1.50 -14.86
N LEU A 86 -4.77 -1.98 -14.76
CA LEU A 86 -5.96 -1.24 -15.19
C LEU A 86 -6.24 -0.02 -14.30
N LEU A 87 -6.04 -0.13 -12.98
CA LEU A 87 -6.21 1.01 -12.06
C LEU A 87 -5.23 2.15 -12.32
N VAL A 88 -4.12 1.87 -12.97
CA VAL A 88 -3.13 2.88 -13.38
C VAL A 88 -3.33 3.28 -14.86
N GLY A 89 -3.55 2.33 -15.76
CA GLY A 89 -3.63 2.59 -17.18
C GLY A 89 -4.92 3.27 -17.62
N LEU A 90 -6.09 2.81 -17.15
CA LEU A 90 -7.38 3.38 -17.56
C LEU A 90 -7.54 4.87 -17.21
N PRO A 91 -7.12 5.37 -16.03
CA PRO A 91 -7.14 6.82 -15.78
C PRO A 91 -6.32 7.62 -16.80
N MET A 92 -5.20 7.07 -17.26
CA MET A 92 -4.37 7.71 -18.31
C MET A 92 -5.04 7.69 -19.68
N ASP A 93 -5.90 6.71 -19.96
CA ASP A 93 -6.73 6.70 -21.19
C ASP A 93 -7.74 7.85 -21.20
N LEU A 94 -8.22 8.28 -20.04
CA LEU A 94 -9.14 9.40 -19.90
C LEU A 94 -8.41 10.74 -19.87
N VAL A 95 -7.33 10.82 -19.11
CA VAL A 95 -6.48 12.01 -18.98
C VAL A 95 -5.02 11.56 -19.08
N PRO A 96 -4.33 11.83 -20.19
CA PRO A 96 -2.96 11.37 -20.40
C PRO A 96 -1.96 12.18 -19.56
N ALA A 97 -2.02 11.99 -18.25
CA ALA A 97 -1.17 12.64 -17.26
C ALA A 97 -0.75 11.65 -16.16
N PRO A 98 0.51 11.71 -15.66
CA PRO A 98 1.01 10.80 -14.62
C PRO A 98 0.26 10.93 -13.30
N GLU A 99 -0.44 12.04 -13.10
CA GLU A 99 -1.27 12.32 -11.93
C GLU A 99 -2.63 11.60 -11.97
N ALA A 100 -3.11 11.23 -13.15
CA ALA A 100 -4.44 10.64 -13.31
C ALA A 100 -4.68 9.39 -12.45
N PRO A 101 -3.76 8.41 -12.35
CA PRO A 101 -3.93 7.26 -11.47
C PRO A 101 -3.91 7.64 -9.98
N PHE A 102 -3.20 8.71 -9.56
CA PHE A 102 -3.26 9.22 -8.19
C PHE A 102 -4.64 9.79 -7.86
N VAL A 103 -5.25 10.49 -8.83
CA VAL A 103 -6.62 11.02 -8.68
C VAL A 103 -7.59 9.86 -8.45
N LEU A 104 -7.54 8.80 -9.28
CA LEU A 104 -8.40 7.63 -9.11
C LEU A 104 -8.17 6.95 -7.75
N LEU A 105 -6.91 6.69 -7.38
CA LEU A 105 -6.56 6.08 -6.09
C LEU A 105 -7.13 6.89 -4.92
N ASN A 106 -6.94 8.21 -4.93
CA ASN A 106 -7.43 9.07 -3.85
C ASN A 106 -8.96 9.18 -3.81
N LEU A 107 -9.64 9.10 -4.95
CA LEU A 107 -11.11 9.01 -4.99
C LEU A 107 -11.61 7.70 -4.39
N LEU A 108 -11.04 6.56 -4.78
CA LEU A 108 -11.37 5.24 -4.23
C LEU A 108 -11.12 5.19 -2.71
N SER A 109 -9.98 5.71 -2.28
CA SER A 109 -9.60 5.75 -0.86
C SER A 109 -10.51 6.67 -0.07
N LEU A 110 -10.82 7.86 -0.57
CA LEU A 110 -11.73 8.79 0.08
C LEU A 110 -13.14 8.20 0.19
N ALA A 111 -13.64 7.60 -0.88
CA ALA A 111 -14.97 6.98 -0.89
C ALA A 111 -15.07 5.83 0.13
N SER A 112 -14.05 4.98 0.20
CA SER A 112 -14.02 3.86 1.14
C SER A 112 -13.87 4.33 2.60
N LEU A 113 -13.00 5.31 2.86
CA LEU A 113 -12.86 5.89 4.20
C LEU A 113 -14.13 6.63 4.62
N ALA A 114 -14.82 7.30 3.69
CA ALA A 114 -16.12 7.92 3.94
C ALA A 114 -17.20 6.87 4.27
N LEU A 115 -17.22 5.73 3.55
CA LEU A 115 -18.08 4.59 3.87
C LEU A 115 -17.81 4.08 5.30
N MET A 116 -16.55 3.91 5.66
CA MET A 116 -16.15 3.46 6.99
C MET A 116 -16.53 4.46 8.08
N ALA A 117 -16.28 5.76 7.84
CA ALA A 117 -16.67 6.83 8.77
C ALA A 117 -18.18 6.86 8.97
N TRP A 118 -18.94 6.79 7.89
CA TRP A 118 -20.39 6.74 7.94
C TRP A 118 -20.87 5.51 8.73
N TYR A 119 -20.30 4.33 8.47
CA TYR A 119 -20.63 3.08 9.14
C TYR A 119 -20.36 3.16 10.65
N ILE A 120 -19.19 3.66 11.05
CA ILE A 120 -18.82 3.85 12.46
C ILE A 120 -19.73 4.88 13.13
N CYS A 121 -20.04 6.00 12.48
CA CYS A 121 -20.96 7.00 13.04
C CYS A 121 -22.39 6.47 13.23
N ARG A 122 -22.81 5.49 12.43
CA ARG A 122 -24.09 4.79 12.61
C ARG A 122 -24.04 3.81 13.78
N ARG A 123 -22.91 3.17 13.98
CA ARG A 123 -22.69 2.17 15.03
C ARG A 123 -22.50 2.80 16.40
N LEU A 124 -21.82 3.93 16.46
CA LEU A 124 -21.43 4.64 17.67
C LEU A 124 -21.92 6.09 17.59
N PRO A 125 -23.24 6.34 17.73
CA PRO A 125 -23.82 7.67 17.59
C PRO A 125 -23.31 8.66 18.65
N ASP A 126 -22.84 8.17 19.80
CA ASP A 126 -22.34 8.98 20.89
C ASP A 126 -20.90 9.48 20.65
N VAL A 127 -20.15 8.85 19.74
CA VAL A 127 -18.81 9.31 19.38
C VAL A 127 -18.92 10.54 18.46
N PRO A 128 -18.17 11.63 18.74
CA PRO A 128 -18.22 12.83 17.94
C PRO A 128 -17.89 12.55 16.46
N ARG A 129 -18.80 12.93 15.55
CA ARG A 129 -18.63 12.69 14.10
C ARG A 129 -17.34 13.27 13.56
N TRP A 130 -16.99 14.51 13.99
CA TRP A 130 -15.74 15.15 13.55
C TRP A 130 -14.50 14.33 13.89
N LEU A 131 -14.52 13.62 15.03
CA LEU A 131 -13.43 12.75 15.43
C LEU A 131 -13.33 11.53 14.52
N VAL A 132 -14.45 10.86 14.22
CA VAL A 132 -14.47 9.68 13.33
C VAL A 132 -13.96 10.04 11.94
N TRP A 133 -14.52 11.11 11.36
CA TRP A 133 -14.11 11.58 10.02
C TRP A 133 -12.66 12.09 10.01
N GLY A 134 -12.29 12.92 10.98
CA GLY A 134 -10.93 13.44 11.09
C GLY A 134 -9.91 12.33 11.27
N TRP A 135 -10.20 11.37 12.13
CA TRP A 135 -9.31 10.23 12.37
C TRP A 135 -9.07 9.42 11.10
N LEU A 136 -10.14 8.96 10.46
CA LEU A 136 -10.01 8.11 9.27
C LEU A 136 -9.37 8.83 8.09
N LEU A 137 -9.57 10.13 7.93
CA LEU A 137 -9.08 10.87 6.77
C LEU A 137 -7.65 11.41 6.93
N PHE A 138 -7.21 11.71 8.18
CA PHE A 138 -6.01 12.51 8.41
C PHE A 138 -4.96 11.87 9.32
N ILE A 139 -5.15 10.63 9.80
CA ILE A 139 -4.09 9.96 10.54
C ILE A 139 -2.97 9.51 9.61
N PRO A 140 -1.71 9.48 10.09
CA PRO A 140 -0.58 9.07 9.26
C PRO A 140 -0.77 7.71 8.59
N TRP A 141 -1.34 6.73 9.29
CA TRP A 141 -1.49 5.39 8.75
C TRP A 141 -2.36 5.34 7.49
N THR A 142 -3.53 6.03 7.50
CA THR A 142 -4.40 6.07 6.31
C THR A 142 -3.86 6.98 5.21
N LEU A 143 -3.07 8.00 5.55
CA LEU A 143 -2.40 8.84 4.56
C LEU A 143 -1.31 8.05 3.82
N GLN A 144 -0.44 7.38 4.55
CA GLN A 144 0.71 6.66 3.97
C GLN A 144 0.32 5.54 3.02
N TYR A 145 -0.71 4.76 3.36
CA TYR A 145 -1.11 3.57 2.60
C TYR A 145 -2.42 3.74 1.82
N SER A 146 -2.78 4.94 1.42
CA SER A 146 -3.94 5.15 0.56
C SER A 146 -3.87 6.38 -0.34
N THR A 147 -2.68 7.00 -0.45
CA THR A 147 -2.45 8.17 -1.30
C THR A 147 -1.36 7.97 -2.34
N HIS A 148 -0.45 7.01 -2.14
CA HIS A 148 0.65 6.65 -3.03
C HIS A 148 0.33 5.40 -3.83
N ILE A 149 0.86 5.30 -5.05
CA ILE A 149 0.68 4.13 -5.92
C ILE A 149 1.62 3.02 -5.46
N VAL A 150 1.22 2.34 -4.39
CA VAL A 150 1.87 1.14 -3.86
C VAL A 150 0.81 0.07 -3.62
N ASN A 151 1.19 -1.19 -3.65
CA ASN A 151 0.25 -2.31 -3.49
C ASN A 151 -0.70 -2.13 -2.29
N PRO A 152 -0.24 -1.81 -1.07
CA PRO A 152 -1.12 -1.66 0.09
C PRO A 152 -2.20 -0.58 -0.06
N SER A 153 -1.93 0.46 -0.85
CA SER A 153 -2.89 1.57 -1.02
C SER A 153 -4.19 1.14 -1.70
N TYR A 154 -4.12 0.19 -2.61
CA TYR A 154 -5.30 -0.37 -3.28
C TYR A 154 -6.00 -1.46 -2.47
N VAL A 155 -5.35 -1.97 -1.41
CA VAL A 155 -5.94 -2.96 -0.50
C VAL A 155 -6.98 -2.33 0.41
N LEU A 156 -6.74 -1.11 0.92
CA LEU A 156 -7.59 -0.49 1.94
C LEU A 156 -9.06 -0.34 1.49
N CYS A 157 -9.27 0.10 0.25
CA CYS A 157 -10.63 0.31 -0.25
C CYS A 157 -11.45 -1.00 -0.25
N ALA A 158 -10.86 -2.09 -0.72
CA ALA A 158 -11.49 -3.40 -0.71
C ALA A 158 -11.62 -3.96 0.71
N ALA A 159 -10.63 -3.78 1.56
CA ALA A 159 -10.67 -4.20 2.96
C ALA A 159 -11.83 -3.55 3.72
N ILE A 160 -12.09 -2.26 3.52
CA ILE A 160 -13.24 -1.58 4.12
C ILE A 160 -14.55 -2.19 3.63
N VAL A 161 -14.69 -2.42 2.33
CA VAL A 161 -15.88 -3.05 1.75
C VAL A 161 -16.08 -4.45 2.32
N PHE A 162 -14.99 -5.24 2.42
CA PHE A 162 -15.03 -6.57 3.01
C PHE A 162 -15.52 -6.52 4.46
N PHE A 163 -14.94 -5.68 5.31
CA PHE A 163 -15.28 -5.67 6.73
C PHE A 163 -16.65 -5.03 7.01
N VAL A 164 -17.10 -4.07 6.23
CA VAL A 164 -18.50 -3.62 6.31
C VAL A 164 -19.44 -4.78 6.00
N GLY A 165 -19.18 -5.55 4.94
CA GLY A 165 -19.93 -6.76 4.62
C GLY A 165 -19.87 -7.81 5.75
N PHE A 166 -18.67 -8.10 6.26
CA PHE A 166 -18.48 -9.03 7.38
C PHE A 166 -19.26 -8.63 8.62
N PHE A 167 -19.19 -7.37 9.04
CA PHE A 167 -19.95 -6.88 10.20
C PHE A 167 -21.46 -6.98 9.98
N GLU A 168 -21.95 -6.77 8.76
CA GLU A 168 -23.40 -6.89 8.46
C GLU A 168 -23.89 -8.34 8.46
N VAL A 169 -23.05 -9.31 8.14
CA VAL A 169 -23.37 -10.75 8.23
C VAL A 169 -23.36 -11.24 9.67
N MET A 170 -22.47 -10.72 10.51
CA MET A 170 -22.32 -11.18 11.89
C MET A 170 -23.47 -10.69 12.79
N PRO A 171 -24.26 -11.59 13.43
CA PRO A 171 -25.49 -11.20 14.16
C PRO A 171 -25.30 -10.15 15.25
N ARG A 172 -24.14 -10.20 15.93
CA ARG A 172 -23.83 -9.29 17.02
C ARG A 172 -23.38 -7.91 16.55
N PHE A 173 -22.95 -7.81 15.27
CA PHE A 173 -22.40 -6.59 14.70
C PHE A 173 -23.33 -5.95 13.66
N SER A 174 -24.31 -6.68 13.13
CA SER A 174 -25.15 -6.18 12.04
C SER A 174 -26.00 -4.98 12.45
N LEU A 175 -25.90 -3.92 11.67
CA LEU A 175 -26.79 -2.76 11.73
C LEU A 175 -28.02 -2.92 10.81
N ARG A 176 -28.08 -4.03 10.07
CA ARG A 176 -29.13 -4.32 9.07
C ARG A 176 -29.22 -3.26 7.96
N ILE A 177 -28.09 -2.64 7.60
CA ILE A 177 -28.02 -1.64 6.54
C ILE A 177 -27.95 -2.34 5.18
N VAL A 178 -27.24 -3.48 5.12
CA VAL A 178 -27.05 -4.24 3.90
C VAL A 178 -27.67 -5.62 4.09
N PRO A 179 -28.48 -6.13 3.14
CA PRO A 179 -29.01 -7.49 3.24
C PRO A 179 -27.86 -8.51 3.16
N ALA A 180 -28.00 -9.64 3.87
CA ALA A 180 -26.93 -10.62 4.04
C ALA A 180 -26.34 -11.12 2.71
N TRP A 181 -27.17 -11.34 1.68
CA TRP A 181 -26.69 -11.76 0.36
C TRP A 181 -25.76 -10.72 -0.28
N ALA A 182 -26.13 -9.42 -0.20
CA ALA A 182 -25.32 -8.34 -0.74
C ALA A 182 -24.01 -8.14 0.08
N ALA A 183 -24.07 -8.35 1.39
CA ALA A 183 -22.88 -8.34 2.23
C ALA A 183 -21.89 -9.45 1.83
N HIS A 184 -22.38 -10.66 1.47
CA HIS A 184 -21.50 -11.71 0.93
C HIS A 184 -20.98 -11.37 -0.46
N VAL A 185 -21.74 -10.69 -1.33
CA VAL A 185 -21.26 -10.16 -2.62
C VAL A 185 -20.11 -9.17 -2.37
N MET A 186 -20.28 -8.24 -1.42
CA MET A 186 -19.20 -7.30 -1.04
C MET A 186 -17.94 -8.03 -0.58
N MET A 187 -18.08 -9.05 0.27
CA MET A 187 -16.95 -9.85 0.75
C MET A 187 -16.24 -10.58 -0.40
N GLY A 188 -16.99 -11.22 -1.30
CA GLY A 188 -16.42 -11.94 -2.45
C GLY A 188 -15.69 -11.02 -3.41
N ALA A 189 -16.30 -9.89 -3.77
CA ALA A 189 -15.70 -8.90 -4.64
C ALA A 189 -14.41 -8.32 -4.04
N ALA A 190 -14.44 -7.96 -2.76
CA ALA A 190 -13.27 -7.44 -2.06
C ALA A 190 -12.14 -8.47 -1.94
N THR A 191 -12.47 -9.75 -1.73
CA THR A 191 -11.46 -10.81 -1.66
C THR A 191 -10.72 -10.94 -2.98
N LEU A 192 -11.43 -11.07 -4.10
CA LEU A 192 -10.79 -11.23 -5.42
C LEU A 192 -10.17 -9.93 -5.94
N TRP A 193 -10.58 -8.77 -5.45
CA TRP A 193 -9.84 -7.53 -5.63
C TRP A 193 -8.46 -7.63 -4.98
N ILE A 194 -8.40 -8.02 -3.69
CA ILE A 194 -7.15 -8.10 -2.93
C ILE A 194 -6.23 -9.19 -3.46
N VAL A 195 -6.74 -10.33 -3.92
CA VAL A 195 -5.97 -11.39 -4.60
C VAL A 195 -5.13 -10.83 -5.75
N GLN A 196 -5.65 -9.86 -6.50
CA GLN A 196 -4.98 -9.24 -7.65
C GLN A 196 -4.07 -8.06 -7.28
N ILE A 197 -4.00 -7.70 -6.01
CA ILE A 197 -3.22 -6.55 -5.54
C ILE A 197 -2.13 -6.94 -4.56
N HIS A 198 -2.39 -7.91 -3.65
CA HIS A 198 -1.49 -8.16 -2.53
C HIS A 198 -1.58 -9.59 -1.99
N MET A 199 -0.43 -10.17 -1.65
CA MET A 199 -0.34 -11.55 -1.17
C MET A 199 -0.95 -11.78 0.22
N SER A 200 -1.36 -10.74 0.94
CA SER A 200 -2.01 -10.88 2.26
C SER A 200 -3.46 -11.38 2.23
N TRP A 201 -4.06 -11.55 1.05
CA TRP A 201 -5.45 -12.00 0.89
C TRP A 201 -5.84 -13.26 1.73
N PRO A 202 -4.94 -14.24 2.01
CA PRO A 202 -5.30 -15.41 2.82
C PRO A 202 -5.77 -15.05 4.23
N LEU A 203 -5.34 -13.89 4.76
CA LEU A 203 -5.80 -13.40 6.07
C LEU A 203 -7.31 -13.11 6.11
N LEU A 204 -7.99 -13.01 4.97
CA LEU A 204 -9.45 -12.87 4.92
C LEU A 204 -10.18 -14.23 5.05
N GLY A 205 -9.51 -15.34 4.72
CA GLY A 205 -10.09 -16.67 4.74
C GLY A 205 -10.82 -17.02 6.04
N PRO A 206 -10.20 -16.88 7.22
CA PRO A 206 -10.85 -17.16 8.50
C PRO A 206 -12.13 -16.34 8.72
N PHE A 207 -12.19 -15.08 8.30
CA PHE A 207 -13.38 -14.24 8.42
C PHE A 207 -14.51 -14.74 7.50
N VAL A 208 -14.18 -15.17 6.28
CA VAL A 208 -15.16 -15.79 5.36
C VAL A 208 -15.73 -17.06 5.98
N LEU A 209 -14.87 -17.93 6.52
CA LEU A 209 -15.30 -19.18 7.17
C LEU A 209 -16.19 -18.90 8.38
N VAL A 210 -15.85 -17.92 9.22
CA VAL A 210 -16.67 -17.52 10.37
C VAL A 210 -18.03 -16.97 9.91
N ALA A 211 -18.07 -16.18 8.84
CA ALA A 211 -19.30 -15.66 8.27
C ALA A 211 -20.19 -16.81 7.74
N TRP A 212 -19.62 -17.76 6.96
CA TRP A 212 -20.34 -18.93 6.47
C TRP A 212 -20.82 -19.85 7.59
N TRP A 213 -19.99 -20.07 8.61
CA TRP A 213 -20.38 -20.79 9.82
C TRP A 213 -21.56 -20.13 10.53
N SER A 214 -21.56 -18.80 10.63
CA SER A 214 -22.68 -18.05 11.19
C SER A 214 -23.98 -18.27 10.39
N GLU A 215 -23.92 -18.30 9.05
CA GLU A 215 -25.08 -18.55 8.20
C GLU A 215 -25.51 -20.01 8.23
N MET A 216 -24.57 -20.96 8.29
CA MET A 216 -24.87 -22.39 8.44
C MET A 216 -25.67 -22.68 9.70
N ARG A 217 -25.33 -22.05 10.83
CA ARG A 217 -26.11 -22.18 12.09
C ARG A 217 -27.53 -21.64 11.99
N ARG A 218 -27.82 -20.80 11.01
CA ARG A 218 -29.16 -20.26 10.73
C ARG A 218 -29.95 -21.09 9.71
N GLY A 219 -29.30 -22.06 9.05
CA GLY A 219 -29.88 -23.00 8.14
C GLY A 219 -29.16 -23.15 6.81
N ALA A 220 -29.20 -24.33 6.22
CA ALA A 220 -28.51 -24.68 4.98
C ALA A 220 -28.86 -23.76 3.80
N ARG A 221 -30.14 -23.34 3.67
CA ARG A 221 -30.58 -22.40 2.62
C ARG A 221 -29.84 -21.05 2.72
N ARG A 222 -29.63 -20.56 3.94
CA ARG A 222 -28.90 -19.29 4.16
C ARG A 222 -27.43 -19.42 3.80
N LEU A 223 -26.80 -20.54 4.16
CA LEU A 223 -25.44 -20.85 3.73
C LEU A 223 -25.34 -20.90 2.20
N GLY A 224 -26.28 -21.55 1.53
CA GLY A 224 -26.32 -21.59 0.05
C GLY A 224 -26.40 -20.20 -0.56
N ILE A 225 -27.25 -19.31 -0.05
CA ILE A 225 -27.36 -17.92 -0.50
C ILE A 225 -26.05 -17.16 -0.21
N ALA A 226 -25.41 -17.39 0.93
CA ALA A 226 -24.14 -16.77 1.30
C ALA A 226 -23.01 -17.17 0.35
N ILE A 227 -22.89 -18.47 0.05
CA ILE A 227 -21.88 -18.99 -0.90
C ILE A 227 -22.12 -18.43 -2.30
N LEU A 228 -23.37 -18.45 -2.78
CA LEU A 228 -23.72 -17.91 -4.10
C LEU A 228 -23.47 -16.38 -4.16
N GLY A 229 -23.83 -15.65 -3.11
CA GLY A 229 -23.53 -14.21 -3.02
C GLY A 229 -22.03 -13.95 -3.07
N PHE A 230 -21.24 -14.69 -2.27
CA PHE A 230 -19.78 -14.56 -2.27
C PHE A 230 -19.20 -14.90 -3.65
N ALA A 231 -19.65 -16.01 -4.27
CA ALA A 231 -19.20 -16.41 -5.60
C ALA A 231 -19.53 -15.35 -6.67
N ALA A 232 -20.73 -14.76 -6.63
CA ALA A 232 -21.12 -13.69 -7.54
C ALA A 232 -20.20 -12.46 -7.39
N GLY A 233 -19.90 -12.05 -6.15
CA GLY A 233 -18.94 -10.98 -5.89
C GLY A 233 -17.52 -11.34 -6.34
N ALA A 234 -17.09 -12.56 -6.06
CA ALA A 234 -15.79 -13.07 -6.51
C ALA A 234 -15.67 -13.08 -8.04
N LEU A 235 -16.73 -13.47 -8.75
CA LEU A 235 -16.76 -13.42 -10.21
C LEU A 235 -16.71 -11.99 -10.75
N LEU A 236 -17.34 -11.02 -10.08
CA LEU A 236 -17.37 -9.61 -10.51
C LEU A 236 -15.95 -9.05 -10.67
N THR A 237 -15.08 -9.23 -9.67
CA THR A 237 -13.70 -8.72 -9.71
C THR A 237 -12.71 -9.77 -10.21
N GLY A 238 -12.98 -11.05 -9.96
CA GLY A 238 -12.14 -12.18 -10.38
C GLY A 238 -12.19 -12.45 -11.89
N SER A 239 -13.22 -11.97 -12.61
CA SER A 239 -13.28 -12.09 -14.08
C SER A 239 -12.04 -11.49 -14.77
N MET A 240 -11.39 -10.50 -14.15
CA MET A 240 -10.14 -9.90 -14.65
C MET A 240 -8.93 -10.86 -14.58
N LEU A 241 -9.02 -11.94 -13.80
CA LEU A 241 -8.04 -13.03 -13.76
C LEU A 241 -8.18 -14.00 -14.94
N ALA A 242 -9.37 -14.13 -15.50
CA ALA A 242 -9.65 -15.13 -16.53
C ALA A 242 -8.71 -15.08 -17.73
N PRO A 243 -8.36 -13.90 -18.32
CA PRO A 243 -7.41 -13.83 -19.42
C PRO A 243 -6.01 -14.33 -19.03
N THR A 244 -5.58 -14.08 -17.78
CA THR A 244 -4.29 -14.54 -17.27
C THR A 244 -4.24 -16.06 -17.19
N PHE A 245 -5.26 -16.67 -16.58
CA PHE A 245 -5.35 -18.14 -16.45
C PHE A 245 -5.56 -18.83 -17.81
N TRP A 246 -6.31 -18.20 -18.72
CA TRP A 246 -6.51 -18.72 -20.06
C TRP A 246 -5.19 -18.78 -20.85
N ARG A 247 -4.38 -17.72 -20.75
CA ARG A 247 -3.15 -17.61 -21.52
C ARG A 247 -1.98 -18.39 -20.92
N TYR A 248 -1.86 -18.42 -19.59
CA TYR A 248 -0.66 -18.92 -18.89
C TYR A 248 -0.94 -20.12 -17.97
N GLY A 249 -2.20 -20.53 -17.81
CA GLY A 249 -2.60 -21.61 -16.89
C GLY A 249 -2.59 -21.16 -15.42
N LEU A 250 -3.02 -22.07 -14.55
CA LEU A 250 -3.20 -21.78 -13.10
C LEU A 250 -1.87 -21.58 -12.34
N VAL A 251 -0.77 -22.07 -12.86
CA VAL A 251 0.53 -22.10 -12.17
C VAL A 251 1.50 -21.04 -12.70
N ALA A 252 1.27 -20.56 -13.91
CA ALA A 252 2.16 -19.59 -14.53
C ALA A 252 2.16 -18.24 -13.79
N GLY A 253 3.32 -17.65 -13.60
CA GLY A 253 3.51 -16.37 -12.87
C GLY A 253 3.45 -16.50 -11.34
N GLY A 254 2.73 -17.49 -10.80
CA GLY A 254 2.66 -17.76 -9.35
C GLY A 254 3.54 -18.91 -8.87
N GLY A 255 4.23 -19.59 -9.77
CA GLY A 255 5.01 -20.81 -9.45
C GLY A 255 6.15 -20.61 -8.46
N GLY A 256 6.66 -19.39 -8.33
CA GLY A 256 7.69 -19.03 -7.34
C GLY A 256 7.13 -18.62 -5.97
N THR A 257 5.84 -18.38 -5.85
CA THR A 257 5.23 -17.84 -4.60
C THR A 257 5.43 -18.78 -3.41
N HIS A 258 5.46 -20.10 -3.64
CA HIS A 258 5.74 -21.08 -2.59
C HIS A 258 7.14 -20.91 -1.97
N ARG A 259 8.10 -20.28 -2.67
CA ARG A 259 9.44 -19.99 -2.15
C ARG A 259 9.42 -19.01 -1.00
N ASN A 260 8.36 -18.21 -0.90
CA ASN A 260 8.16 -17.29 0.23
C ASN A 260 7.49 -18.00 1.43
N LEU A 261 7.10 -19.27 1.29
CA LEU A 261 6.53 -20.05 2.37
C LEU A 261 7.64 -20.79 3.10
N SER A 262 7.81 -20.51 4.36
CA SER A 262 8.65 -21.29 5.26
C SER A 262 7.91 -21.46 6.59
N ILE A 263 8.24 -22.53 7.31
CA ILE A 263 7.72 -22.71 8.67
C ILE A 263 8.82 -22.30 9.62
N GLN A 264 8.64 -21.16 10.26
CA GLN A 264 9.55 -20.67 11.29
C GLN A 264 8.74 -20.09 12.46
N PHE A 265 9.17 -20.40 13.67
CA PHE A 265 8.48 -19.94 14.87
C PHE A 265 8.97 -18.53 15.21
N GLU A 266 8.07 -17.58 15.13
CA GLU A 266 8.33 -16.20 15.49
C GLU A 266 8.41 -15.98 17.00
N SER A 267 9.28 -15.06 17.41
CA SER A 267 9.41 -14.63 18.79
C SER A 267 8.10 -14.03 19.32
N PRO A 268 7.74 -14.25 20.60
CA PRO A 268 6.62 -13.53 21.24
C PRO A 268 6.72 -12.00 21.15
N VAL A 269 7.92 -11.44 20.95
CA VAL A 269 8.13 -10.00 20.71
C VAL A 269 7.42 -9.55 19.46
N THR A 270 7.34 -10.39 18.43
CA THR A 270 6.60 -10.12 17.19
C THR A 270 5.10 -9.92 17.44
N LEU A 271 4.52 -10.62 18.42
CA LEU A 271 3.12 -10.40 18.83
C LEU A 271 2.93 -8.98 19.41
N VAL A 272 3.85 -8.53 20.26
CA VAL A 272 3.82 -7.18 20.85
C VAL A 272 3.99 -6.12 19.75
N SER A 273 4.92 -6.35 18.84
CA SER A 273 5.15 -5.48 17.68
C SER A 273 3.91 -5.39 16.77
N THR A 274 3.24 -6.52 16.52
CA THR A 274 1.99 -6.57 15.75
C THR A 274 0.89 -5.75 16.42
N LEU A 275 0.69 -5.95 17.71
CA LEU A 275 -0.29 -5.19 18.51
C LEU A 275 0.02 -3.70 18.48
N ALA A 276 1.28 -3.33 18.70
CA ALA A 276 1.72 -1.94 18.67
C ALA A 276 1.46 -1.29 17.30
N ARG A 277 1.76 -1.96 16.21
CA ARG A 277 1.55 -1.42 14.85
C ARG A 277 0.08 -1.38 14.45
N LEU A 278 -0.69 -2.43 14.74
CA LEU A 278 -2.11 -2.52 14.37
C LEU A 278 -2.96 -1.43 15.05
N PHE A 279 -2.63 -1.07 16.28
CA PHE A 279 -3.37 -0.07 17.07
C PHE A 279 -2.72 1.31 17.06
N SER A 280 -1.57 1.47 16.44
CA SER A 280 -0.88 2.75 16.41
C SER A 280 -1.62 3.77 15.56
N PHE A 281 -1.64 5.01 16.02
CA PHE A 281 -2.05 6.19 15.27
C PHE A 281 -1.35 6.32 13.91
N ALA A 282 -0.09 5.87 13.84
CA ALA A 282 0.79 6.04 12.70
C ALA A 282 1.44 4.73 12.23
N SER A 283 1.00 3.59 12.73
CA SER A 283 1.66 2.29 12.51
C SER A 283 3.17 2.29 12.74
N LEU A 284 3.65 3.23 13.57
CA LEU A 284 5.08 3.51 13.86
C LEU A 284 5.92 3.95 12.64
N GLU A 285 5.28 4.37 11.55
CA GLU A 285 5.94 4.69 10.28
C GLU A 285 5.81 6.17 9.86
N ILE A 286 5.74 7.10 10.81
CA ILE A 286 5.56 8.54 10.54
C ILE A 286 6.59 9.11 9.58
N THR A 287 7.82 8.57 9.59
CA THR A 287 8.92 9.08 8.79
C THR A 287 9.06 8.41 7.42
N ARG A 288 8.14 7.52 7.04
CA ARG A 288 8.29 6.67 5.84
C ARG A 288 8.55 7.46 4.56
N PHE A 289 7.83 8.56 4.34
CA PHE A 289 7.93 9.38 3.13
C PHE A 289 8.79 10.64 3.28
N LEU A 290 9.63 10.70 4.32
CA LEU A 290 10.62 11.78 4.47
C LEU A 290 11.88 11.54 3.64
N GLY A 291 12.20 10.30 3.35
CA GLY A 291 13.39 9.89 2.63
C GLY A 291 13.52 8.38 2.56
N LEU A 292 14.23 7.88 1.55
CA LEU A 292 14.46 6.45 1.34
C LEU A 292 15.20 5.81 2.52
N ASP A 293 16.17 6.54 3.08
CA ASP A 293 17.01 6.09 4.17
C ASP A 293 16.93 7.01 5.40
N THR A 294 17.49 6.54 6.50
CA THR A 294 17.48 7.29 7.76
C THR A 294 18.23 8.61 7.67
N ALA A 295 19.34 8.66 6.92
CA ALA A 295 20.14 9.89 6.79
C ALA A 295 19.35 10.98 6.07
N ARG A 296 18.70 10.66 4.95
CA ARG A 296 17.82 11.59 4.21
C ARG A 296 16.62 12.04 5.05
N ARG A 297 16.02 11.15 5.84
CA ARG A 297 14.93 11.50 6.77
C ARG A 297 15.36 12.51 7.82
N VAL A 298 16.53 12.28 8.44
CA VAL A 298 17.11 13.21 9.42
C VAL A 298 17.48 14.54 8.75
N GLN A 299 18.13 14.51 7.60
CA GLN A 299 18.49 15.71 6.85
C GLN A 299 17.25 16.56 6.50
N PHE A 300 16.17 15.93 6.03
CA PHE A 300 14.91 16.63 5.76
C PHE A 300 14.35 17.30 7.01
N LEU A 301 14.29 16.57 8.13
CA LEU A 301 13.78 17.12 9.40
C LEU A 301 14.64 18.24 9.95
N LEU A 302 15.97 18.13 9.82
CA LEU A 302 16.88 19.21 10.24
C LEU A 302 16.74 20.46 9.36
N GLY A 303 16.53 20.27 8.04
CA GLY A 303 16.22 21.37 7.11
C GLY A 303 14.87 22.03 7.36
N HIS A 304 13.94 21.32 8.00
CA HIS A 304 12.58 21.78 8.29
C HIS A 304 12.23 21.57 9.78
N ALA A 305 13.08 22.08 10.67
CA ALA A 305 13.01 21.82 12.11
C ALA A 305 11.65 22.17 12.75
N TRP A 306 10.90 23.10 12.15
CA TRP A 306 9.55 23.45 12.59
C TRP A 306 8.53 22.30 12.50
N LEU A 307 8.80 21.25 11.70
CA LEU A 307 7.98 20.04 11.60
C LEU A 307 8.20 19.08 12.76
N ILE A 308 9.36 19.14 13.41
CA ILE A 308 9.75 18.18 14.47
C ILE A 308 8.73 18.09 15.61
N PRO A 309 8.19 19.20 16.16
CA PRO A 309 7.20 19.12 17.24
C PRO A 309 5.95 18.36 16.84
N PHE A 310 5.46 18.54 15.61
CA PHE A 310 4.27 17.87 15.11
C PHE A 310 4.52 16.38 14.83
N ALA A 311 5.69 16.05 14.28
CA ALA A 311 6.13 14.67 14.13
C ALA A 311 6.24 13.96 15.48
N ALA A 312 6.84 14.62 16.48
CA ALA A 312 6.99 14.09 17.83
C ALA A 312 5.63 13.82 18.51
N ILE A 313 4.68 14.75 18.39
CA ILE A 313 3.31 14.58 18.91
C ILE A 313 2.66 13.35 18.28
N ALA A 314 2.74 13.23 16.96
CA ALA A 314 2.15 12.10 16.23
C ALA A 314 2.86 10.78 16.60
N TRP A 315 4.17 10.79 16.81
CA TRP A 315 4.96 9.62 17.21
C TRP A 315 4.63 9.16 18.62
N ILE A 316 4.54 10.10 19.59
CA ILE A 316 4.13 9.82 20.97
C ILE A 316 2.70 9.24 20.98
N ALA A 317 1.77 9.82 20.21
CA ALA A 317 0.42 9.28 20.07
C ALA A 317 0.46 7.84 19.52
N GLY A 318 1.31 7.58 18.54
CA GLY A 318 1.52 6.25 17.95
C GLY A 318 2.01 5.21 18.95
N LEU A 319 2.78 5.60 19.96
CA LEU A 319 3.24 4.72 21.06
C LEU A 319 2.21 4.56 22.18
N VAL A 320 1.53 5.63 22.55
CA VAL A 320 0.60 5.63 23.70
C VAL A 320 -0.74 4.96 23.34
N GLN A 321 -1.22 5.15 22.11
CA GLN A 321 -2.51 4.60 21.70
C GLN A 321 -2.59 3.06 21.79
N PRO A 322 -1.62 2.26 21.33
CA PRO A 322 -1.67 0.81 21.52
C PRO A 322 -1.76 0.38 22.98
N LEU A 323 -1.02 1.05 23.87
CA LEU A 323 -1.05 0.77 25.30
C LEU A 323 -2.43 1.04 25.91
N TRP A 324 -3.04 2.17 25.56
CA TRP A 324 -4.38 2.50 25.98
C TRP A 324 -5.44 1.54 25.40
N MET A 325 -5.33 1.16 24.14
CA MET A 325 -6.24 0.20 23.52
C MET A 325 -6.09 -1.20 24.14
N ALA A 326 -4.86 -1.64 24.42
CA ALA A 326 -4.60 -2.89 25.14
C ALA A 326 -5.15 -2.85 26.56
N TRP A 327 -4.98 -1.73 27.28
CA TRP A 327 -5.57 -1.57 28.61
C TRP A 327 -7.10 -1.58 28.58
N SER A 328 -7.72 -1.01 27.57
CA SER A 328 -9.18 -1.01 27.39
C SER A 328 -9.75 -2.43 27.28
N TRP A 329 -8.96 -3.39 26.81
CA TRP A 329 -9.31 -4.82 26.75
C TRP A 329 -9.73 -5.40 28.08
N PHE A 330 -9.08 -4.99 29.15
CA PHE A 330 -9.37 -5.47 30.51
C PHE A 330 -10.62 -4.85 31.13
N ARG A 331 -11.26 -3.92 30.44
CA ARG A 331 -12.50 -3.32 30.90
C ARG A 331 -13.67 -4.30 30.72
N ARG A 332 -14.19 -4.77 31.88
CA ARG A 332 -15.30 -5.72 31.92
C ARG A 332 -16.66 -5.08 31.65
N ARG A 333 -16.84 -3.80 31.99
CA ARG A 333 -18.09 -3.05 31.83
C ARG A 333 -17.98 -2.14 30.60
N SER A 334 -18.86 -2.38 29.64
CA SER A 334 -19.02 -1.53 28.46
C SER A 334 -20.50 -1.20 28.28
N PRO A 335 -20.84 -0.01 27.82
CA PRO A 335 -22.21 0.33 27.44
C PRO A 335 -22.67 -0.44 26.19
N HIS A 336 -21.74 -1.05 25.44
CA HIS A 336 -22.02 -1.73 24.18
C HIS A 336 -22.13 -3.24 24.39
N ALA A 337 -23.26 -3.82 23.97
CA ALA A 337 -23.54 -5.24 24.13
C ALA A 337 -22.57 -6.15 23.35
N GLU A 338 -22.07 -5.66 22.22
CA GLU A 338 -21.12 -6.37 21.34
C GLU A 338 -19.64 -6.28 21.81
N TRP A 339 -19.32 -5.55 22.85
CA TRP A 339 -17.94 -5.31 23.31
C TRP A 339 -17.12 -6.60 23.45
N ARG A 340 -17.67 -7.61 24.12
CA ARG A 340 -16.98 -8.90 24.30
C ARG A 340 -16.72 -9.60 22.96
N ALA A 341 -17.68 -9.54 22.05
CA ALA A 341 -17.52 -10.16 20.73
C ALA A 341 -16.44 -9.42 19.93
N LEU A 342 -16.39 -8.08 20.04
CA LEU A 342 -15.37 -7.26 19.38
C LEU A 342 -13.98 -7.53 19.96
N THR A 343 -13.83 -7.64 21.29
CA THR A 343 -12.54 -7.95 21.92
C THR A 343 -12.03 -9.33 21.48
N TRP A 344 -12.89 -10.35 21.37
CA TRP A 344 -12.50 -11.64 20.82
C TRP A 344 -12.17 -11.60 19.34
N LEU A 345 -12.89 -10.82 18.55
CA LEU A 345 -12.59 -10.63 17.13
C LEU A 345 -11.19 -9.99 16.96
N VAL A 346 -10.89 -8.98 17.76
CA VAL A 346 -9.58 -8.30 17.76
C VAL A 346 -8.47 -9.24 18.22
N ALA A 347 -8.70 -10.06 19.29
CA ALA A 347 -7.76 -11.09 19.72
C ALA A 347 -7.44 -12.08 18.61
N GLY A 348 -8.49 -12.62 18.00
CA GLY A 348 -8.35 -13.53 16.88
C GLY A 348 -7.61 -12.90 15.71
N THR A 349 -7.85 -11.62 15.45
CA THR A 349 -7.15 -10.88 14.38
C THR A 349 -5.65 -10.75 14.68
N ILE A 350 -5.27 -10.39 15.91
CA ILE A 350 -3.86 -10.28 16.31
C ILE A 350 -3.17 -11.64 16.24
N LEU A 351 -3.81 -12.68 16.76
CA LEU A 351 -3.28 -14.04 16.69
C LEU A 351 -3.16 -14.53 15.25
N LEU A 352 -4.14 -14.23 14.39
CA LEU A 352 -4.11 -14.56 12.97
C LEU A 352 -2.90 -13.92 12.27
N ILE A 353 -2.65 -12.63 12.53
CA ILE A 353 -1.47 -11.94 12.00
C ILE A 353 -0.21 -12.61 12.54
N TYR A 354 -0.11 -12.84 13.83
CA TYR A 354 1.07 -13.46 14.46
C TYR A 354 1.36 -14.85 13.88
N PHE A 355 0.34 -15.71 13.79
CA PHE A 355 0.52 -17.04 13.22
C PHE A 355 0.81 -17.01 11.71
N SER A 356 0.32 -16.00 10.98
CA SER A 356 0.68 -15.86 9.57
C SER A 356 2.19 -15.66 9.36
N TYR A 357 2.89 -15.07 10.34
CA TYR A 357 4.32 -14.88 10.29
C TYR A 357 5.13 -16.18 10.37
N TRP A 358 4.55 -17.23 10.93
CA TRP A 358 5.20 -18.54 10.95
C TRP A 358 5.35 -19.16 9.55
N PHE A 359 4.60 -18.64 8.58
CA PHE A 359 4.60 -19.14 7.21
C PHE A 359 5.24 -18.18 6.20
N VAL A 360 5.87 -17.12 6.68
CA VAL A 360 6.51 -16.11 5.84
C VAL A 360 7.96 -15.94 6.26
N MET A 361 8.84 -15.70 5.31
CA MET A 361 10.29 -15.65 5.55
C MET A 361 10.74 -14.42 6.33
N GLU A 362 10.03 -13.31 6.23
CA GLU A 362 10.29 -12.10 7.00
C GLU A 362 9.05 -11.71 7.82
N PRO A 363 9.25 -11.19 9.06
CA PRO A 363 8.14 -10.66 9.83
C PRO A 363 7.50 -9.52 9.05
N PRO A 364 6.20 -9.60 8.69
CA PRO A 364 5.56 -8.63 7.86
C PRO A 364 5.57 -7.25 8.53
N GLN A 365 5.88 -6.27 7.74
CA GLN A 365 5.72 -4.88 8.11
C GLN A 365 4.23 -4.52 8.14
N ALA A 366 3.89 -3.32 8.62
CA ALA A 366 2.50 -2.88 8.77
C ALA A 366 1.66 -3.00 7.50
N HIS A 367 2.26 -2.79 6.33
CA HIS A 367 1.59 -2.92 5.04
C HIS A 367 1.06 -4.33 4.76
N ALA A 368 1.73 -5.38 5.24
CA ALA A 368 1.33 -6.75 4.97
C ALA A 368 0.00 -7.15 5.63
N PHE A 369 -0.36 -6.55 6.76
CA PHE A 369 -1.64 -6.77 7.43
C PHE A 369 -2.59 -5.57 7.38
N TYR A 370 -2.31 -4.60 6.52
CA TYR A 370 -3.12 -3.38 6.39
C TYR A 370 -4.57 -3.66 5.99
N LEU A 371 -4.82 -4.78 5.30
CA LEU A 371 -6.18 -5.23 5.01
C LEU A 371 -7.04 -5.48 6.28
N LEU A 372 -6.42 -5.66 7.46
CA LEU A 372 -7.11 -5.84 8.74
C LEU A 372 -7.31 -4.54 9.52
N ALA A 373 -6.79 -3.41 9.01
CA ALA A 373 -6.96 -2.09 9.62
C ALA A 373 -8.42 -1.70 9.93
N PRO A 374 -9.44 -2.06 9.10
CA PRO A 374 -10.82 -1.74 9.43
C PRO A 374 -11.30 -2.30 10.78
N VAL A 375 -10.79 -3.47 11.21
CA VAL A 375 -11.07 -4.03 12.54
C VAL A 375 -10.49 -3.14 13.63
N ALA A 376 -9.25 -2.69 13.45
CA ALA A 376 -8.59 -1.78 14.39
C ALA A 376 -9.30 -0.41 14.44
N PHE A 377 -9.78 0.11 13.31
CA PHE A 377 -10.55 1.36 13.28
C PHE A 377 -11.82 1.25 14.10
N VAL A 378 -12.62 0.21 13.90
CA VAL A 378 -13.83 -0.01 14.73
C VAL A 378 -13.45 -0.10 16.20
N TYR A 379 -12.46 -0.91 16.54
CA TYR A 379 -12.02 -1.10 17.92
C TYR A 379 -11.55 0.21 18.58
N THR A 380 -10.82 1.06 17.84
CA THR A 380 -10.36 2.37 18.33
C THR A 380 -11.54 3.23 18.85
N PHE A 381 -12.64 3.28 18.09
CA PHE A 381 -13.79 4.11 18.48
C PHE A 381 -14.62 3.50 19.62
N TYR A 382 -14.66 2.18 19.73
CA TYR A 382 -15.20 1.54 20.92
C TYR A 382 -14.35 1.84 22.16
N CYS A 383 -13.03 1.80 22.04
CA CYS A 383 -12.14 2.22 23.13
C CYS A 383 -12.33 3.70 23.48
N TRP A 384 -12.54 4.55 22.48
CA TRP A 384 -12.82 5.96 22.69
C TRP A 384 -14.05 6.20 23.55
N SER A 385 -15.12 5.41 23.39
CA SER A 385 -16.35 5.56 24.18
C SER A 385 -16.15 5.43 25.69
N PHE A 386 -15.04 4.82 26.15
CA PHE A 386 -14.71 4.72 27.57
C PHE A 386 -14.08 5.97 28.18
N ILE A 387 -13.50 6.83 27.36
CA ILE A 387 -12.76 8.02 27.79
C ILE A 387 -13.35 9.31 27.25
N ASP A 388 -14.45 9.23 26.47
CA ASP A 388 -15.04 10.41 25.84
C ASP A 388 -15.40 11.49 26.90
N SER A 389 -14.64 12.56 26.87
CA SER A 389 -14.80 13.73 27.72
C SER A 389 -14.26 14.96 27.00
N ARG A 390 -14.62 16.15 27.48
CA ARG A 390 -14.13 17.40 26.90
C ARG A 390 -12.59 17.44 26.81
N ARG A 391 -11.88 16.95 27.81
CA ARG A 391 -10.40 16.93 27.83
C ARG A 391 -9.85 16.04 26.73
N TRP A 392 -10.35 14.83 26.61
CA TRP A 392 -9.90 13.89 25.59
C TRP A 392 -10.28 14.31 24.16
N ARG A 393 -11.42 14.99 23.98
CA ARG A 393 -11.77 15.62 22.70
C ARG A 393 -10.77 16.70 22.30
N VAL A 394 -10.28 17.51 23.24
CA VAL A 394 -9.21 18.48 22.98
C VAL A 394 -7.90 17.77 22.62
N VAL A 395 -7.51 16.73 23.38
CA VAL A 395 -6.32 15.92 23.04
C VAL A 395 -6.41 15.36 21.62
N ALA A 396 -7.55 14.76 21.27
CA ALA A 396 -7.75 14.23 19.91
C ALA A 396 -7.68 15.31 18.83
N ALA A 397 -8.24 16.50 19.09
CA ALA A 397 -8.15 17.63 18.16
C ALA A 397 -6.69 18.08 17.96
N VAL A 398 -5.89 18.14 19.04
CA VAL A 398 -4.46 18.46 18.98
C VAL A 398 -3.70 17.40 18.18
N LEU A 399 -3.97 16.11 18.41
CA LEU A 399 -3.32 15.01 17.68
C LEU A 399 -3.64 15.06 16.17
N LEU A 400 -4.92 15.27 15.84
CA LEU A 400 -5.33 15.42 14.44
C LEU A 400 -4.74 16.68 13.81
N GLY A 401 -4.76 17.80 14.53
CA GLY A 401 -4.13 19.05 14.10
C GLY A 401 -2.65 18.87 13.85
N ALA A 402 -1.92 18.20 14.75
CA ALA A 402 -0.51 17.89 14.57
C ALA A 402 -0.26 17.03 13.32
N SER A 403 -1.07 15.98 13.11
CA SER A 403 -0.98 15.16 11.90
C SER A 403 -1.22 15.97 10.62
N ILE A 404 -2.28 16.80 10.60
CA ILE A 404 -2.60 17.64 9.45
C ILE A 404 -1.46 18.62 9.17
N VAL A 405 -0.96 19.31 10.19
CA VAL A 405 0.13 20.30 10.03
C VAL A 405 1.41 19.63 9.56
N TYR A 406 1.74 18.47 10.12
CA TYR A 406 2.94 17.71 9.75
C TYR A 406 2.91 17.31 8.26
N HIS A 407 1.83 16.67 7.80
CA HIS A 407 1.75 16.21 6.41
C HIS A 407 1.56 17.36 5.42
N ALA A 408 0.76 18.39 5.77
CA ALA A 408 0.68 19.61 4.97
C ALA A 408 2.04 20.33 4.88
N GLY A 409 2.75 20.36 6.00
CA GLY A 409 4.08 20.94 6.07
C GLY A 409 5.08 20.21 5.17
N MET A 410 5.03 18.89 5.10
CA MET A 410 5.83 18.11 4.15
C MET A 410 5.52 18.53 2.70
N VAL A 411 4.24 18.64 2.34
CA VAL A 411 3.81 19.08 1.01
C VAL A 411 4.33 20.47 0.69
N VAL A 412 4.10 21.44 1.59
CA VAL A 412 4.51 22.84 1.40
C VAL A 412 6.03 22.99 1.33
N SER A 413 6.77 22.26 2.18
CA SER A 413 8.25 22.29 2.18
C SER A 413 8.85 21.75 0.88
N ARG A 414 8.17 20.85 0.19
CA ARG A 414 8.63 20.25 -1.07
C ARG A 414 8.07 20.93 -2.32
N ALA A 415 6.96 21.66 -2.18
CA ALA A 415 6.30 22.34 -3.29
C ALA A 415 7.19 23.42 -3.98
N PRO A 416 8.01 24.22 -3.28
CA PRO A 416 8.91 25.18 -3.91
C PRO A 416 9.97 24.52 -4.78
N GLU A 417 10.53 23.42 -4.30
CA GLU A 417 11.53 22.66 -5.04
C GLU A 417 10.89 21.91 -6.21
N ARG A 418 9.57 21.65 -6.13
CA ARG A 418 8.78 20.82 -7.05
C ARG A 418 9.47 19.49 -7.40
N SER A 419 10.47 19.09 -6.61
CA SER A 419 11.38 18.01 -6.92
C SER A 419 10.62 16.69 -7.10
N LEU A 420 9.72 16.35 -6.17
CA LEU A 420 9.00 15.09 -6.23
C LEU A 420 7.89 15.08 -7.28
N TYR A 421 7.17 16.20 -7.45
CA TYR A 421 6.17 16.32 -8.51
C TYR A 421 6.84 16.25 -9.90
N LYS A 422 7.92 17.02 -10.09
CA LYS A 422 8.74 16.95 -11.30
C LYS A 422 9.37 15.57 -11.47
N ASN A 423 9.85 14.95 -10.41
CA ASN A 423 10.45 13.63 -10.47
C ASN A 423 9.48 12.56 -10.96
N ARG A 424 8.18 12.62 -10.58
CA ARG A 424 7.18 11.71 -11.14
C ARG A 424 7.00 11.89 -12.64
N GLN A 425 6.93 13.13 -13.11
CA GLN A 425 6.87 13.42 -14.54
C GLN A 425 8.13 12.94 -15.26
N VAL A 426 9.30 13.19 -14.69
CA VAL A 426 10.59 12.71 -15.23
C VAL A 426 10.64 11.18 -15.21
N ALA A 427 10.20 10.54 -14.12
CA ALA A 427 10.16 9.09 -14.03
C ALA A 427 9.20 8.48 -15.06
N ALA A 428 8.01 9.05 -15.25
CA ALA A 428 7.08 8.59 -16.27
C ALA A 428 7.68 8.74 -17.67
N ALA A 429 8.29 9.88 -17.98
CA ALA A 429 9.00 10.08 -19.23
C ALA A 429 10.16 9.08 -19.41
N ALA A 430 10.97 8.86 -18.37
CA ALA A 430 12.06 7.90 -18.40
C ALA A 430 11.60 6.46 -18.64
N ILE A 431 10.43 6.07 -18.12
CA ILE A 431 9.82 4.77 -18.39
C ILE A 431 9.53 4.59 -19.89
N TYR A 432 8.97 5.60 -20.55
CA TYR A 432 8.75 5.57 -22.00
C TYR A 432 10.06 5.43 -22.78
N TYR A 433 11.07 6.21 -22.44
CA TYR A 433 12.36 6.16 -23.12
C TYR A 433 13.13 4.86 -22.89
N ARG A 434 12.98 4.23 -21.73
CA ARG A 434 13.56 2.91 -21.43
C ARG A 434 12.81 1.75 -22.11
N ASN A 435 11.59 1.98 -22.53
CA ASN A 435 10.75 1.00 -23.21
C ASN A 435 10.40 1.51 -24.61
N PRO A 436 11.35 1.43 -25.58
CA PRO A 436 11.18 1.97 -26.93
C PRO A 436 9.97 1.38 -27.66
N ASP A 437 9.54 0.19 -27.26
CA ASP A 437 8.32 -0.45 -27.75
C ASP A 437 7.06 0.39 -27.45
N LEU A 438 7.09 1.24 -26.43
CA LEU A 438 5.99 2.13 -26.11
C LEU A 438 5.96 3.39 -26.99
N LEU A 439 7.10 3.83 -27.51
CA LEU A 439 7.21 5.08 -28.30
C LEU A 439 6.56 5.00 -29.67
N GLY A 440 6.43 3.80 -30.25
CA GLY A 440 5.79 3.58 -31.55
C GLY A 440 4.26 3.53 -31.51
N HIS A 441 3.64 3.59 -30.36
CA HIS A 441 2.20 3.45 -30.22
C HIS A 441 1.47 4.81 -30.20
N ARG A 442 0.20 4.82 -30.65
CA ARG A 442 -0.61 6.05 -30.76
C ARG A 442 -0.87 6.75 -29.41
N ARG A 443 -0.81 6.01 -28.30
CA ARG A 443 -1.08 6.51 -26.95
C ARG A 443 0.17 6.87 -26.19
N VAL A 444 1.25 7.18 -26.89
CA VAL A 444 2.43 7.73 -26.23
C VAL A 444 2.04 9.05 -25.56
N TYR A 445 2.35 9.10 -24.34
CA TYR A 445 2.02 10.21 -23.49
C TYR A 445 3.25 11.13 -23.37
N VAL A 446 3.04 12.39 -23.68
CA VAL A 446 4.08 13.42 -23.62
C VAL A 446 3.85 14.26 -22.37
N VAL A 447 4.85 14.34 -21.52
CA VAL A 447 4.81 15.21 -20.34
C VAL A 447 5.24 16.60 -20.74
N GLU A 448 4.27 17.47 -20.95
CA GLU A 448 4.52 18.85 -21.31
C GLU A 448 5.25 19.57 -20.16
N GLY A 449 6.38 20.24 -20.48
CA GLY A 449 7.18 20.97 -19.50
C GLY A 449 8.03 20.11 -18.55
N ALA A 450 8.01 18.78 -18.69
CA ALA A 450 9.00 17.95 -18.03
C ALA A 450 10.40 18.22 -18.60
N PRO A 451 11.46 18.28 -17.78
CA PRO A 451 12.81 18.29 -18.33
C PRO A 451 12.98 17.05 -19.18
N ALA A 452 13.52 17.20 -20.39
CA ALA A 452 13.83 16.07 -21.24
C ALA A 452 14.73 15.11 -20.44
N PRO A 453 14.37 13.82 -20.32
CA PRO A 453 15.22 12.85 -19.65
C PRO A 453 16.52 12.72 -20.44
N ASP A 454 17.62 12.46 -19.76
CA ASP A 454 18.83 12.08 -20.43
C ASP A 454 18.58 10.84 -21.29
N VAL A 455 19.00 10.91 -22.53
CA VAL A 455 18.85 9.77 -23.44
C VAL A 455 19.87 8.70 -23.07
N ILE A 456 19.39 7.48 -23.07
CA ILE A 456 20.21 6.31 -22.83
C ILE A 456 20.77 5.85 -24.17
N VAL A 457 22.09 5.95 -24.31
CA VAL A 457 22.77 5.37 -25.45
C VAL A 457 23.45 4.08 -24.99
N THR A 458 22.97 2.96 -25.54
CA THR A 458 23.64 1.67 -25.37
C THR A 458 24.96 1.71 -26.15
N GLY A 459 26.05 1.68 -25.43
CA GLY A 459 27.41 1.63 -26.00
C GLY A 459 28.26 0.62 -25.27
N ASP A 460 29.49 0.44 -25.69
CA ASP A 460 30.47 -0.44 -25.03
C ASP A 460 30.95 0.16 -23.68
N ALA A 461 29.99 0.31 -22.79
CA ALA A 461 30.19 0.94 -21.48
C ALA A 461 30.98 0.07 -20.51
N LEU A 462 31.09 -1.23 -20.77
CA LEU A 462 31.84 -2.17 -19.91
C LEU A 462 33.34 -1.94 -19.96
N SER A 463 33.85 -1.19 -20.93
CA SER A 463 35.23 -0.75 -20.93
C SER A 463 35.52 0.31 -19.86
N GLU A 464 34.51 1.05 -19.41
CA GLU A 464 34.62 2.16 -18.44
C GLU A 464 33.93 1.88 -17.10
N VAL A 465 33.05 0.88 -17.03
CA VAL A 465 32.36 0.50 -15.79
C VAL A 465 32.80 -0.90 -15.36
N ARG A 466 33.32 -1.01 -14.16
CA ARG A 466 33.88 -2.25 -13.63
C ARG A 466 33.28 -2.65 -12.29
N LEU A 467 33.19 -3.95 -12.09
CA LEU A 467 32.93 -4.56 -10.79
C LEU A 467 34.24 -4.59 -10.01
N ALA A 468 34.39 -3.71 -9.02
CA ALA A 468 35.62 -3.61 -8.23
C ALA A 468 35.69 -4.69 -7.15
N ASN A 469 34.56 -5.06 -6.57
CA ASN A 469 34.45 -6.12 -5.58
C ASN A 469 33.03 -6.69 -5.58
N ALA A 470 32.91 -8.01 -5.29
CA ALA A 470 31.64 -8.66 -5.06
C ALA A 470 31.82 -9.81 -4.07
N THR A 471 31.05 -9.81 -3.00
CA THR A 471 31.00 -10.85 -1.98
C THR A 471 29.57 -11.18 -1.64
N TRP A 472 29.31 -12.41 -1.26
CA TRP A 472 27.99 -12.81 -0.83
C TRP A 472 28.02 -13.48 0.55
N SER A 473 26.90 -13.43 1.24
CA SER A 473 26.68 -14.07 2.54
C SER A 473 25.26 -14.65 2.59
N ARG A 474 25.03 -15.54 3.55
CA ARG A 474 23.68 -16.01 3.83
C ARG A 474 23.04 -15.11 4.90
N GLY A 475 21.95 -14.51 4.53
CA GLY A 475 21.08 -13.72 5.42
C GLY A 475 20.07 -14.59 6.19
N PRO A 476 19.15 -13.94 6.90
CA PRO A 476 18.09 -14.62 7.64
C PRO A 476 17.32 -15.60 6.76
N GLY A 477 17.02 -16.78 7.29
CA GLY A 477 16.31 -17.83 6.57
C GLY A 477 17.10 -18.50 5.44
N GLY A 478 18.38 -18.13 5.20
CA GLY A 478 19.21 -18.71 4.15
C GLY A 478 19.19 -17.96 2.81
N MET A 479 18.59 -16.76 2.78
CA MET A 479 18.66 -15.85 1.61
C MET A 479 20.10 -15.53 1.22
N VAL A 480 20.34 -15.33 -0.06
CA VAL A 480 21.65 -14.90 -0.57
C VAL A 480 21.69 -13.38 -0.63
N LEU A 481 22.58 -12.80 0.15
CA LEU A 481 22.81 -11.35 0.20
C LEU A 481 24.15 -11.02 -0.42
N TRP A 482 24.17 -10.11 -1.38
CA TRP A 482 25.38 -9.62 -2.01
C TRP A 482 25.80 -8.25 -1.46
N THR A 483 27.10 -8.08 -1.37
CA THR A 483 27.74 -6.77 -1.23
C THR A 483 28.64 -6.61 -2.44
N MET A 484 28.38 -5.59 -3.27
CA MET A 484 29.15 -5.34 -4.47
C MET A 484 29.51 -3.87 -4.61
N THR A 485 30.66 -3.60 -5.20
CA THR A 485 31.13 -2.24 -5.52
C THR A 485 31.29 -2.14 -7.03
N VAL A 486 30.53 -1.24 -7.64
CA VAL A 486 30.63 -0.90 -9.05
C VAL A 486 31.32 0.47 -9.18
N ARG A 487 32.28 0.57 -10.07
CA ARG A 487 33.08 1.77 -10.30
C ARG A 487 32.98 2.24 -11.73
N ASN A 488 32.74 3.53 -11.91
CA ASN A 488 32.88 4.21 -13.20
C ASN A 488 34.32 4.74 -13.32
N GLU A 489 35.10 4.18 -14.23
CA GLU A 489 36.49 4.58 -14.50
C GLU A 489 36.59 5.71 -15.55
N SER A 490 35.46 6.08 -16.18
CA SER A 490 35.42 7.20 -17.10
C SER A 490 35.73 8.52 -16.37
N ARG A 491 36.44 9.41 -17.04
CA ARG A 491 36.74 10.76 -16.54
C ARG A 491 35.67 11.78 -16.92
N THR A 492 34.82 11.46 -17.87
CA THR A 492 33.91 12.45 -18.49
C THR A 492 32.48 11.96 -18.65
N ARG A 493 32.25 10.66 -18.55
CA ARG A 493 30.96 10.04 -18.86
C ARG A 493 30.28 9.56 -17.59
N ALA A 494 29.00 9.87 -17.45
CA ALA A 494 28.15 9.31 -16.43
C ALA A 494 27.41 8.07 -16.97
N TYR A 495 27.20 7.11 -16.12
CA TYR A 495 26.48 5.88 -16.42
C TYR A 495 25.35 5.64 -15.42
N ARG A 496 24.34 4.93 -15.84
CA ARG A 496 23.26 4.44 -15.00
C ARG A 496 22.79 3.07 -15.46
N ASP A 497 21.90 2.48 -14.68
CA ASP A 497 21.29 1.19 -15.02
C ASP A 497 22.35 0.17 -15.44
N VAL A 498 23.32 -0.07 -14.53
CA VAL A 498 24.36 -1.06 -14.77
C VAL A 498 23.77 -2.46 -14.53
N TYR A 499 23.50 -3.16 -15.62
CA TYR A 499 22.93 -4.50 -15.58
C TYR A 499 23.99 -5.54 -15.27
N TYR A 500 23.61 -6.49 -14.42
CA TYR A 500 24.46 -7.61 -14.06
C TYR A 500 23.68 -8.92 -14.01
N ASP A 501 24.38 -10.02 -14.14
CA ASP A 501 23.90 -11.37 -13.81
C ASP A 501 24.65 -11.94 -12.62
N ALA A 502 23.94 -12.70 -11.80
CA ALA A 502 24.54 -13.52 -10.75
C ALA A 502 24.23 -14.98 -11.03
N THR A 503 25.26 -15.77 -11.29
CA THR A 503 25.15 -17.20 -11.61
C THR A 503 25.52 -18.03 -10.39
N TYR A 504 24.70 -19.02 -10.08
CA TYR A 504 24.88 -19.95 -8.94
C TYR A 504 25.07 -21.35 -9.46
N ARG A 505 26.14 -22.07 -8.97
CA ARG A 505 26.47 -23.40 -9.41
C ARG A 505 26.63 -24.38 -8.25
N ASP A 506 26.19 -25.64 -8.47
CA ASP A 506 26.31 -26.71 -7.51
C ASP A 506 27.77 -27.25 -7.43
N ALA A 507 27.98 -28.27 -6.62
CA ALA A 507 29.31 -28.91 -6.47
C ALA A 507 29.80 -29.60 -7.75
N ALA A 508 28.91 -29.91 -8.70
CA ALA A 508 29.23 -30.48 -10.00
C ALA A 508 29.45 -29.42 -11.08
N GLY A 509 29.40 -28.12 -10.72
CA GLY A 509 29.52 -26.98 -11.65
C GLY A 509 28.29 -26.71 -12.48
N ARG A 510 27.17 -27.41 -12.28
CA ARG A 510 25.95 -27.20 -13.00
C ARG A 510 25.26 -25.94 -12.47
N MET A 511 24.70 -25.14 -13.37
CA MET A 511 23.93 -23.95 -13.01
C MET A 511 22.65 -24.33 -12.25
N VAL A 512 22.50 -23.81 -11.04
CA VAL A 512 21.34 -24.02 -10.16
C VAL A 512 20.35 -22.87 -10.34
N SER A 513 20.87 -21.65 -10.46
CA SER A 513 20.06 -20.45 -10.63
C SER A 513 20.86 -19.35 -11.32
N GLU A 514 20.16 -18.48 -11.98
CA GLU A 514 20.68 -17.25 -12.56
C GLU A 514 19.74 -16.09 -12.18
N HIS A 515 20.30 -14.96 -11.81
CA HIS A 515 19.54 -13.79 -11.35
C HIS A 515 20.04 -12.56 -12.09
N TYR A 516 19.13 -11.88 -12.77
CA TYR A 516 19.39 -10.64 -13.50
C TYR A 516 18.85 -9.46 -12.70
N ASP A 517 19.67 -8.43 -12.52
CA ASP A 517 19.26 -7.22 -11.83
C ASP A 517 20.11 -6.03 -12.32
N LEU A 518 19.88 -4.85 -11.76
CA LEU A 518 20.57 -3.64 -12.15
C LEU A 518 20.95 -2.77 -10.94
N VAL A 519 22.06 -2.05 -11.09
CA VAL A 519 22.46 -0.94 -10.21
C VAL A 519 21.80 0.32 -10.74
N ALA A 520 20.78 0.80 -10.04
CA ALA A 520 19.95 1.91 -10.49
C ALA A 520 20.59 3.29 -10.25
N GLU A 521 21.64 3.35 -9.44
CA GLU A 521 22.33 4.58 -9.11
C GLU A 521 23.07 5.15 -10.33
N ILE A 522 23.08 6.49 -10.42
CA ILE A 522 23.88 7.19 -11.41
C ILE A 522 25.33 7.20 -10.94
N LEU A 523 26.20 6.57 -11.72
CA LEU A 523 27.64 6.57 -11.53
C LEU A 523 28.25 7.78 -12.25
N GLN A 524 28.56 8.83 -11.50
CA GLN A 524 29.28 9.98 -12.03
C GLN A 524 30.71 9.61 -12.43
N PRO A 525 31.40 10.40 -13.28
CA PRO A 525 32.79 10.16 -13.64
C PRO A 525 33.69 9.94 -12.41
N GLY A 526 34.42 8.84 -12.40
CA GLY A 526 35.31 8.43 -11.31
C GLY A 526 34.63 7.91 -10.04
N GLN A 527 33.31 7.88 -9.98
CA GLN A 527 32.55 7.48 -8.79
C GLN A 527 32.52 5.95 -8.65
N SER A 528 32.50 5.51 -7.38
CA SER A 528 32.19 4.14 -6.99
C SER A 528 30.92 4.12 -6.14
N VAL A 529 30.07 3.13 -6.37
CA VAL A 529 28.87 2.86 -5.56
C VAL A 529 29.00 1.47 -4.98
N THR A 530 28.83 1.37 -3.67
CA THR A 530 28.79 0.08 -2.97
C THR A 530 27.37 -0.21 -2.55
N LEU A 531 26.83 -1.30 -3.07
CA LEU A 531 25.54 -1.85 -2.69
C LEU A 531 25.78 -2.92 -1.63
N THR A 532 25.05 -2.84 -0.52
CA THR A 532 25.13 -3.81 0.58
C THR A 532 23.76 -4.45 0.81
N GLY A 533 23.76 -5.78 1.01
CA GLY A 533 22.55 -6.53 1.30
C GLY A 533 21.62 -6.67 0.09
N VAL A 534 22.16 -6.63 -1.13
CA VAL A 534 21.39 -6.91 -2.35
C VAL A 534 20.91 -8.35 -2.28
N ASN A 535 19.59 -8.50 -2.25
CA ASN A 535 18.98 -9.77 -1.94
C ASN A 535 18.52 -10.49 -3.21
N HIS A 536 19.12 -11.66 -3.46
CA HIS A 536 18.76 -12.52 -4.59
C HIS A 536 17.78 -13.64 -4.19
N GLY A 537 17.20 -13.56 -2.99
CA GLY A 537 16.22 -14.52 -2.52
C GLY A 537 16.84 -15.86 -2.09
N PHE A 538 15.99 -16.89 -2.15
CA PHE A 538 16.37 -18.25 -1.76
C PHE A 538 16.84 -19.00 -2.99
N ILE A 539 18.10 -19.37 -2.97
CA ILE A 539 18.71 -20.17 -4.03
C ILE A 539 18.90 -21.58 -3.49
N ASP A 540 18.52 -22.59 -4.29
CA ASP A 540 18.80 -24.00 -3.97
C ASP A 540 20.27 -24.20 -3.60
N PRO A 541 20.66 -25.27 -2.87
CA PRO A 541 22.02 -25.44 -2.42
C PRO A 541 23.02 -25.31 -3.56
N PHE A 542 23.89 -24.31 -3.47
CA PHE A 542 24.95 -24.02 -4.42
C PHE A 542 26.30 -23.97 -3.70
N ARG A 543 27.38 -24.13 -4.44
CA ARG A 543 28.77 -24.08 -3.94
C ARG A 543 29.48 -22.78 -4.34
N THR A 544 29.25 -22.33 -5.55
CA THR A 544 29.89 -21.12 -6.08
C THR A 544 28.84 -20.16 -6.59
N ALA A 545 29.12 -18.87 -6.40
CA ALA A 545 28.31 -17.80 -6.98
C ALA A 545 29.24 -16.73 -7.57
N GLU A 546 28.87 -16.22 -8.73
CA GLU A 546 29.65 -15.23 -9.48
C GLU A 546 28.71 -14.14 -9.98
N ILE A 547 29.17 -12.89 -9.91
CA ILE A 547 28.49 -11.74 -10.53
C ILE A 547 29.32 -11.26 -11.71
N ARG A 548 28.62 -10.94 -12.80
CA ARG A 548 29.19 -10.40 -14.02
C ARG A 548 28.35 -9.21 -14.51
N LEU A 549 29.01 -8.08 -14.85
CA LEU A 549 28.34 -6.97 -15.50
C LEU A 549 28.01 -7.34 -16.95
N LEU A 550 26.79 -7.01 -17.37
CA LEU A 550 26.28 -7.31 -18.71
C LEU A 550 26.34 -6.09 -19.62
N ARG A 551 25.89 -4.94 -19.11
CA ARG A 551 25.88 -3.66 -19.82
C ARG A 551 25.72 -2.52 -18.82
N ALA A 552 26.10 -1.32 -19.24
CA ALA A 552 25.78 -0.08 -18.55
C ALA A 552 25.23 0.93 -19.56
N GLU A 553 24.32 1.78 -19.13
CA GLU A 553 23.70 2.77 -19.98
C GLU A 553 24.37 4.13 -19.79
N ARG A 554 24.94 4.66 -20.88
CA ARG A 554 25.59 5.98 -20.87
C ARG A 554 24.53 7.07 -20.83
N LEU A 555 24.66 8.01 -19.91
CA LEU A 555 23.84 9.21 -19.86
C LEU A 555 24.34 10.25 -20.88
N VAL A 556 23.48 10.65 -21.80
CA VAL A 556 23.74 11.71 -22.77
C VAL A 556 22.57 12.69 -22.75
N PRO A 557 22.78 14.00 -22.64
CA PRO A 557 21.72 14.98 -22.75
C PRO A 557 20.95 14.84 -24.07
N LEU A 558 19.64 14.84 -24.03
CA LEU A 558 18.77 14.66 -25.22
C LEU A 558 19.12 15.62 -26.37
N ARG A 559 19.51 16.86 -26.02
CA ARG A 559 19.89 17.89 -27.00
C ARG A 559 21.15 17.54 -27.82
N ALA A 560 22.00 16.66 -27.30
CA ALA A 560 23.22 16.24 -28.00
C ALA A 560 22.96 15.14 -29.05
N VAL A 561 21.85 14.41 -28.92
CA VAL A 561 21.49 13.29 -29.82
C VAL A 561 20.71 13.77 -31.06
N THR A 562 20.06 14.92 -30.98
CA THR A 562 19.27 15.48 -32.07
C THR A 562 20.10 16.35 -33.06
N GLN A 563 21.41 16.50 -32.80
CA GLN A 563 22.32 17.33 -33.61
C GLN A 563 23.27 16.53 -34.53
N ASP A 564 23.25 15.18 -34.44
CA ASP A 564 23.97 14.27 -35.32
C ASP A 564 23.02 13.59 -36.32
#